data_93b79cb7aafd98d940b20124b1594f1a
#
_entry.id   93b79cb7aafd98d940b20124b1594f1a
#
_cell.length_a   1.000
_cell.length_b   1.000
_cell.length_c   1.000
_cell.angle_alpha   90.00
_cell.angle_beta   90.00
_cell.angle_gamma   90.00
#
_symmetry.space_group_name_H-M   'P 1'
#
loop_
_entity.id
_entity.type
_entity.pdbx_description
1 polymer ?
#
loop_
_entity_poly.entity_id
_entity_poly.type
_entity_poly.pdbx_seq_one_letter_code
_entity_poly.pdbx_strand_id
1 'polypeptide(L)'
;MNFNIKNNSSHDLSQLTNLVREFYPYAKKHMGFNRDANIFFESDLQNAKNPLGKTAYYNPEDFSVTIYVDGRHPKDIMRSVSHELVHHHQNCDGKLDNIGPTHEGYAQSDTYLREMEEDAYKRGNLVFRDWENQKNIKEIRKMKVTKEELKN
;
A
#
# COMPACT_ATOMS: atom_id res chain seq x y z
N MET A 1 13.00 9.90 10.75
CA MET A 1 11.78 9.63 9.97
C MET A 1 10.74 9.04 10.90
N ASN A 2 9.60 9.68 10.99
CA ASN A 2 8.59 9.40 12.02
C ASN A 2 7.32 8.81 11.43
N PHE A 3 7.45 7.75 10.65
CA PHE A 3 6.28 7.05 10.18
C PHE A 3 5.98 5.83 11.06
N ASN A 4 4.72 5.44 11.10
CA ASN A 4 4.28 4.31 11.90
C ASN A 4 3.85 3.17 11.02
N ILE A 5 4.24 1.95 11.43
CA ILE A 5 3.70 0.72 10.87
C ILE A 5 3.07 -0.06 12.01
N LYS A 6 1.81 -0.45 11.85
CA LYS A 6 1.11 -1.25 12.85
C LYS A 6 0.52 -2.50 12.20
N ASN A 7 0.84 -3.65 12.77
CA ASN A 7 0.27 -4.91 12.33
C ASN A 7 -0.95 -5.26 13.18
N ASN A 8 -2.13 -5.08 12.60
CA ASN A 8 -3.40 -5.46 13.22
C ASN A 8 -3.90 -6.81 12.68
N SER A 9 -3.09 -7.48 11.85
CA SER A 9 -3.47 -8.77 11.28
C SER A 9 -3.19 -9.90 12.26
N SER A 10 -3.64 -11.10 11.90
CA SER A 10 -3.38 -12.31 12.68
C SER A 10 -2.05 -12.98 12.35
N HIS A 11 -1.25 -12.37 11.49
CA HIS A 11 0.02 -12.93 10.99
C HIS A 11 1.22 -12.31 11.69
N ASP A 12 2.31 -13.09 11.77
CA ASP A 12 3.61 -12.52 12.08
C ASP A 12 4.19 -11.89 10.82
N LEU A 13 4.26 -10.58 10.79
CA LEU A 13 4.74 -9.81 9.64
C LEU A 13 6.06 -9.12 9.92
N SER A 14 6.89 -9.68 10.83
CA SER A 14 8.16 -9.06 11.21
C SER A 14 9.08 -8.80 10.01
N GLN A 15 9.23 -9.79 9.13
CA GLN A 15 10.09 -9.64 7.95
C GLN A 15 9.51 -8.65 6.95
N LEU A 16 8.20 -8.73 6.72
CA LEU A 16 7.52 -7.79 5.82
C LEU A 16 7.61 -6.35 6.35
N THR A 17 7.41 -6.18 7.65
CA THR A 17 7.55 -4.87 8.29
C THR A 17 8.94 -4.30 8.08
N ASN A 18 9.98 -5.14 8.23
CA ASN A 18 11.35 -4.70 7.99
C ASN A 18 11.57 -4.28 6.53
N LEU A 19 10.99 -5.01 5.59
CA LEU A 19 11.08 -4.64 4.17
C LEU A 19 10.39 -3.30 3.89
N VAL A 20 9.23 -3.07 4.49
CA VAL A 20 8.55 -1.79 4.36
C VAL A 20 9.38 -0.67 4.95
N ARG A 21 10.02 -0.89 6.10
CA ARG A 21 10.91 0.11 6.71
C ARG A 21 12.11 0.45 5.83
N GLU A 22 12.61 -0.51 5.08
CA GLU A 22 13.70 -0.27 4.13
C GLU A 22 13.21 0.43 2.87
N PHE A 23 12.03 0.06 2.37
CA PHE A 23 11.45 0.64 1.17
C PHE A 23 10.98 2.08 1.38
N TYR A 24 10.40 2.37 2.53
CA TYR A 24 9.73 3.64 2.79
C TYR A 24 10.62 4.87 2.55
N PRO A 25 11.87 4.93 3.06
CA PRO A 25 12.75 6.08 2.79
C PRO A 25 13.00 6.28 1.30
N TYR A 26 13.18 5.18 0.56
CA TYR A 26 13.36 5.24 -0.88
C TYR A 26 12.12 5.81 -1.56
N ALA A 27 10.95 5.30 -1.19
CA ALA A 27 9.68 5.76 -1.74
C ALA A 27 9.45 7.25 -1.44
N LYS A 28 9.69 7.64 -0.20
CA LYS A 28 9.54 9.04 0.22
C LYS A 28 10.39 9.98 -0.64
N LYS A 29 11.65 9.61 -0.85
CA LYS A 29 12.57 10.40 -1.65
C LYS A 29 12.15 10.47 -3.11
N HIS A 30 11.80 9.33 -3.70
CA HIS A 30 11.53 9.25 -5.13
C HIS A 30 10.11 9.73 -5.49
N MET A 31 9.15 9.58 -4.59
CA MET A 31 7.81 10.14 -4.78
C MET A 31 7.75 11.62 -4.41
N GLY A 32 8.56 12.05 -3.44
CA GLY A 32 8.70 13.45 -3.09
C GLY A 32 7.78 13.96 -2.01
N PHE A 33 7.13 13.09 -1.23
CA PHE A 33 6.28 13.59 -0.13
C PHE A 33 7.15 13.96 1.08
N ASN A 34 6.71 14.97 1.83
CA ASN A 34 7.43 15.49 2.99
C ASN A 34 6.73 15.23 4.33
N ARG A 35 5.49 14.76 4.30
CA ARG A 35 4.74 14.38 5.49
C ARG A 35 4.64 12.86 5.55
N ASP A 36 4.85 12.29 6.75
CA ASP A 36 4.85 10.85 6.87
C ASP A 36 3.44 10.25 6.91
N ALA A 37 3.32 9.05 6.36
CA ALA A 37 2.10 8.27 6.36
C ALA A 37 2.08 7.30 7.53
N ASN A 38 0.88 6.86 7.90
CA ASN A 38 0.68 5.78 8.86
C ASN A 38 0.27 4.53 8.08
N ILE A 39 0.96 3.41 8.30
CA ILE A 39 0.71 2.18 7.54
C ILE A 39 0.14 1.13 8.48
N PHE A 40 -0.98 0.52 8.08
CA PHE A 40 -1.65 -0.51 8.84
C PHE A 40 -1.78 -1.77 7.99
N PHE A 41 -1.38 -2.91 8.56
CA PHE A 41 -1.67 -4.22 8.00
C PHE A 41 -2.91 -4.78 8.68
N GLU A 42 -3.86 -5.25 7.89
CA GLU A 42 -5.15 -5.72 8.38
C GLU A 42 -5.47 -7.11 7.83
N SER A 43 -6.27 -7.85 8.59
CA SER A 43 -6.85 -9.12 8.16
C SER A 43 -8.35 -8.98 7.99
N ASP A 44 -8.87 -9.50 6.89
CA ASP A 44 -10.31 -9.59 6.65
C ASP A 44 -10.57 -10.82 5.79
N LEU A 45 -10.94 -11.93 6.42
CA LEU A 45 -11.12 -13.20 5.73
C LEU A 45 -12.27 -13.17 4.72
N GLN A 46 -13.32 -12.44 5.01
CA GLN A 46 -14.43 -12.30 4.07
C GLN A 46 -13.98 -11.51 2.82
N ASN A 47 -13.26 -10.45 3.03
CA ASN A 47 -12.68 -9.65 1.94
C ASN A 47 -11.72 -10.50 1.09
N ALA A 48 -10.88 -11.32 1.74
CA ALA A 48 -9.89 -12.16 1.06
C ALA A 48 -10.56 -13.23 0.17
N LYS A 49 -11.74 -13.69 0.54
CA LYS A 49 -12.48 -14.69 -0.24
C LYS A 49 -13.24 -14.09 -1.41
N ASN A 50 -13.42 -12.78 -1.42
CA ASN A 50 -14.14 -12.08 -2.47
C ASN A 50 -13.17 -11.74 -3.61
N PRO A 51 -13.39 -12.25 -4.84
CA PRO A 51 -12.51 -11.90 -5.97
C PRO A 51 -12.45 -10.40 -6.25
N LEU A 52 -13.49 -9.66 -5.86
CA LEU A 52 -13.55 -8.21 -6.00
C LEU A 52 -13.20 -7.49 -4.69
N GLY A 53 -12.63 -8.21 -3.75
CA GLY A 53 -12.26 -7.65 -2.45
C GLY A 53 -11.15 -6.61 -2.57
N LYS A 54 -11.11 -5.72 -1.60
CA LYS A 54 -10.10 -4.66 -1.54
C LYS A 54 -8.75 -5.25 -1.18
N THR A 55 -7.69 -4.77 -1.85
CA THR A 55 -6.31 -5.13 -1.50
C THR A 55 -5.68 -4.08 -0.60
N ALA A 56 -6.11 -2.82 -0.73
CA ALA A 56 -5.58 -1.71 0.04
C ALA A 56 -6.44 -0.47 -0.17
N TYR A 57 -6.27 0.51 0.69
CA TYR A 57 -6.84 1.84 0.46
C TYR A 57 -6.04 2.91 1.20
N TYR A 58 -6.19 4.15 0.78
CA TYR A 58 -5.59 5.32 1.40
C TYR A 58 -6.69 6.26 1.90
N ASN A 59 -6.54 6.76 3.13
CA ASN A 59 -7.44 7.76 3.70
C ASN A 59 -6.73 9.12 3.77
N PRO A 60 -7.13 10.08 2.92
CA PRO A 60 -6.47 11.38 2.91
C PRO A 60 -6.75 12.23 4.16
N GLU A 61 -7.77 11.91 4.93
CA GLU A 61 -8.11 12.68 6.13
C GLU A 61 -7.12 12.45 7.27
N ASP A 62 -6.62 11.22 7.43
CA ASP A 62 -5.72 10.87 8.52
C ASP A 62 -4.35 10.36 8.03
N PHE A 63 -4.07 10.47 6.74
CA PHE A 63 -2.79 10.08 6.15
C PHE A 63 -2.48 8.60 6.37
N SER A 64 -3.49 7.75 6.36
CA SER A 64 -3.30 6.33 6.63
C SER A 64 -3.38 5.49 5.36
N VAL A 65 -2.49 4.51 5.31
CA VAL A 65 -2.43 3.47 4.28
C VAL A 65 -2.84 2.16 4.96
N THR A 66 -3.89 1.54 4.45
CA THR A 66 -4.38 0.26 4.97
C THR A 66 -4.15 -0.82 3.93
N ILE A 67 -3.50 -1.90 4.32
CA ILE A 67 -3.12 -3.00 3.44
C ILE A 67 -3.70 -4.30 3.99
N TYR A 68 -4.51 -4.98 3.19
CA TYR A 68 -5.00 -6.31 3.54
C TYR A 68 -3.97 -7.35 3.12
N VAL A 69 -3.66 -8.28 4.02
CA VAL A 69 -2.53 -9.20 3.83
C VAL A 69 -2.92 -10.65 3.61
N ASP A 70 -4.16 -11.03 3.90
CA ASP A 70 -4.57 -12.44 3.91
C ASP A 70 -4.46 -13.07 2.52
N GLY A 71 -3.76 -14.22 2.45
CA GLY A 71 -3.66 -15.00 1.22
C GLY A 71 -2.84 -14.34 0.12
N ARG A 72 -2.05 -13.33 0.44
CA ARG A 72 -1.30 -12.55 -0.56
C ARG A 72 0.19 -12.81 -0.46
N HIS A 73 0.86 -12.79 -1.61
CA HIS A 73 2.31 -12.86 -1.65
C HIS A 73 2.89 -11.53 -1.14
N PRO A 74 3.99 -11.57 -0.35
CA PRO A 74 4.61 -10.33 0.15
C PRO A 74 4.95 -9.31 -0.93
N LYS A 75 5.33 -9.77 -2.11
CA LYS A 75 5.62 -8.87 -3.23
C LYS A 75 4.39 -8.08 -3.66
N ASP A 76 3.22 -8.71 -3.67
CA ASP A 76 1.96 -8.03 -4.00
C ASP A 76 1.55 -7.06 -2.90
N ILE A 77 1.81 -7.43 -1.64
CA ILE A 77 1.59 -6.52 -0.51
C ILE A 77 2.48 -5.28 -0.64
N MET A 78 3.75 -5.47 -1.00
CA MET A 78 4.68 -4.36 -1.21
C MET A 78 4.24 -3.45 -2.36
N ARG A 79 3.73 -4.03 -3.44
CA ARG A 79 3.18 -3.22 -4.54
C ARG A 79 1.99 -2.37 -4.09
N SER A 80 1.14 -2.94 -3.25
CA SER A 80 0.01 -2.19 -2.67
C SER A 80 0.50 -1.06 -1.78
N VAL A 81 1.52 -1.28 -0.96
CA VAL A 81 2.14 -0.22 -0.15
C VAL A 81 2.61 0.92 -1.07
N SER A 82 3.33 0.58 -2.12
CA SER A 82 3.86 1.59 -3.06
C SER A 82 2.73 2.36 -3.73
N HIS A 83 1.69 1.67 -4.21
CA HIS A 83 0.53 2.29 -4.83
C HIS A 83 -0.14 3.31 -3.90
N GLU A 84 -0.40 2.90 -2.66
CA GLU A 84 -1.06 3.79 -1.70
C GLU A 84 -0.16 4.94 -1.25
N LEU A 85 1.16 4.75 -1.23
CA LEU A 85 2.08 5.85 -0.95
C LEU A 85 2.07 6.92 -2.05
N VAL A 86 1.80 6.54 -3.31
CA VAL A 86 1.61 7.55 -4.37
C VAL A 86 0.39 8.40 -4.05
N HIS A 87 -0.72 7.79 -3.62
CA HIS A 87 -1.89 8.55 -3.19
C HIS A 87 -1.55 9.48 -2.02
N HIS A 88 -0.71 9.02 -1.10
CA HIS A 88 -0.24 9.88 -0.02
C HIS A 88 0.53 11.09 -0.56
N HIS A 89 1.40 10.89 -1.53
CA HIS A 89 2.10 12.01 -2.17
C HIS A 89 1.11 12.96 -2.85
N GLN A 90 0.13 12.43 -3.57
CA GLN A 90 -0.90 13.24 -4.21
C GLN A 90 -1.64 14.09 -3.17
N ASN A 91 -1.95 13.49 -2.02
CA ASN A 91 -2.62 14.20 -0.93
C ASN A 91 -1.74 15.31 -0.35
N CYS A 92 -0.46 15.03 -0.10
CA CYS A 92 0.50 16.03 0.39
C CYS A 92 0.66 17.19 -0.59
N ASP A 93 0.46 16.93 -1.87
CA ASP A 93 0.60 17.89 -2.96
C ASP A 93 -0.71 18.65 -3.22
N GLY A 94 -1.72 18.44 -2.40
CA GLY A 94 -3.02 19.12 -2.52
C GLY A 94 -3.94 18.56 -3.60
N LYS A 95 -3.55 17.47 -4.26
CA LYS A 95 -4.31 16.93 -5.39
C LYS A 95 -5.55 16.17 -4.98
N LEU A 96 -5.63 15.77 -3.72
CA LEU A 96 -6.81 15.09 -3.16
C LEU A 96 -7.64 16.01 -2.26
N ASP A 97 -7.34 17.29 -2.23
CA ASP A 97 -8.08 18.27 -1.44
C ASP A 97 -9.49 18.42 -1.99
N ASN A 98 -10.45 18.56 -1.09
CA ASN A 98 -11.87 18.75 -1.43
C ASN A 98 -12.49 17.58 -2.19
N ILE A 99 -11.82 16.44 -2.23
CA ILE A 99 -12.46 15.22 -2.69
C ILE A 99 -13.25 14.70 -1.50
N GLY A 100 -14.56 14.83 -1.56
CA GLY A 100 -15.44 14.34 -0.52
C GLY A 100 -15.35 12.81 -0.39
N PRO A 101 -16.15 12.23 0.53
CA PRO A 101 -16.18 10.78 0.65
C PRO A 101 -16.46 10.17 -0.72
N THR A 102 -15.58 9.30 -1.18
CA THR A 102 -15.80 8.60 -2.43
C THR A 102 -16.79 7.47 -2.19
N HIS A 103 -17.65 7.24 -3.16
CA HIS A 103 -18.60 6.15 -3.14
C HIS A 103 -18.39 5.27 -4.36
N GLU A 104 -19.02 4.12 -4.35
CA GLU A 104 -18.90 3.15 -5.46
C GLU A 104 -19.27 3.83 -6.78
N GLY A 105 -18.41 3.65 -7.78
CA GLY A 105 -18.60 4.24 -9.10
C GLY A 105 -18.17 5.69 -9.25
N TYR A 106 -17.83 6.35 -8.17
CA TYR A 106 -17.43 7.77 -8.22
C TYR A 106 -16.18 7.97 -9.09
N ALA A 107 -15.15 7.16 -8.88
CA ALA A 107 -13.91 7.27 -9.64
C ALA A 107 -14.09 6.89 -11.10
N GLN A 108 -15.10 6.07 -11.43
CA GLN A 108 -15.35 5.67 -12.81
C GLN A 108 -15.90 6.80 -13.66
N SER A 109 -16.66 7.70 -13.06
CA SER A 109 -17.24 8.83 -13.75
C SER A 109 -16.42 10.11 -13.64
N ASP A 110 -15.38 10.12 -12.82
CA ASP A 110 -14.55 11.28 -12.58
C ASP A 110 -13.19 11.11 -13.24
N THR A 111 -12.95 11.85 -14.31
CA THR A 111 -11.71 11.79 -15.07
C THR A 111 -10.48 12.10 -14.20
N TYR A 112 -10.62 13.09 -13.31
CA TYR A 112 -9.52 13.48 -12.42
C TYR A 112 -9.12 12.36 -11.48
N LEU A 113 -10.09 11.68 -10.88
CA LEU A 113 -9.80 10.56 -9.98
C LEU A 113 -9.19 9.37 -10.74
N ARG A 114 -9.62 9.15 -11.99
CA ARG A 114 -8.98 8.12 -12.83
C ARG A 114 -7.53 8.46 -13.13
N GLU A 115 -7.22 9.72 -13.36
CA GLU A 115 -5.83 10.15 -13.56
C GLU A 115 -4.99 9.92 -12.30
N MET A 116 -5.57 10.16 -11.12
CA MET A 116 -4.87 9.87 -9.85
C MET A 116 -4.60 8.37 -9.70
N GLU A 117 -5.56 7.52 -10.06
CA GLU A 117 -5.38 6.08 -10.03
C GLU A 117 -4.34 5.60 -11.04
N GLU A 118 -4.34 6.13 -12.25
CA GLU A 118 -3.33 5.79 -13.24
C GLU A 118 -1.93 6.15 -12.77
N ASP A 119 -1.77 7.33 -12.18
CA ASP A 119 -0.49 7.76 -11.61
C ASP A 119 -0.05 6.81 -10.50
N ALA A 120 -0.97 6.42 -9.62
CA ALA A 120 -0.64 5.50 -8.54
C ALA A 120 -0.18 4.14 -9.07
N TYR A 121 -0.84 3.62 -10.10
CA TYR A 121 -0.44 2.37 -10.74
C TYR A 121 0.94 2.48 -11.38
N LYS A 122 1.13 3.48 -12.24
CA LYS A 122 2.37 3.60 -13.02
C LYS A 122 3.54 3.93 -12.12
N ARG A 123 3.42 4.97 -11.33
CA ARG A 123 4.52 5.46 -10.50
C ARG A 123 4.78 4.52 -9.33
N GLY A 124 3.73 3.96 -8.74
CA GLY A 124 3.87 3.00 -7.65
C GLY A 124 4.64 1.76 -8.09
N ASN A 125 4.26 1.18 -9.23
CA ASN A 125 4.95 0.00 -9.76
C ASN A 125 6.39 0.32 -10.15
N LEU A 126 6.62 1.49 -10.74
CA LEU A 126 7.97 1.88 -11.17
C LEU A 126 8.91 2.07 -9.98
N VAL A 127 8.45 2.79 -8.96
CA VAL A 127 9.26 3.05 -7.76
C VAL A 127 9.59 1.74 -7.05
N PHE A 128 8.61 0.86 -6.89
CA PHE A 128 8.85 -0.43 -6.25
C PHE A 128 9.82 -1.29 -7.05
N ARG A 129 9.62 -1.37 -8.37
CA ARG A 129 10.50 -2.16 -9.24
C ARG A 129 11.94 -1.65 -9.21
N ASP A 130 12.12 -0.33 -9.23
CA ASP A 130 13.47 0.25 -9.21
C ASP A 130 14.17 -0.05 -7.89
N TRP A 131 13.43 0.05 -6.77
CA TRP A 131 13.98 -0.34 -5.47
C TRP A 131 14.32 -1.84 -5.44
N GLU A 132 13.44 -2.66 -5.97
CA GLU A 132 13.62 -4.11 -6.04
C GLU A 132 14.87 -4.48 -6.85
N ASN A 133 15.11 -3.76 -7.94
CA ASN A 133 16.28 -4.00 -8.79
C ASN A 133 17.59 -3.62 -8.12
N GLN A 134 17.56 -2.65 -7.20
CA GLN A 134 18.74 -2.23 -6.45
C GLN A 134 19.07 -3.15 -5.29
N LYS A 135 18.17 -4.04 -4.95
CA LYS A 135 18.27 -4.86 -3.77
C LYS A 135 18.15 -6.33 -4.12
N ASN A 136 18.94 -7.18 -3.43
CA ASN A 136 18.76 -8.61 -3.58
C ASN A 136 17.52 -9.04 -2.80
N ILE A 137 16.44 -9.32 -3.53
CA ILE A 137 15.12 -9.60 -2.94
C ILE A 137 14.77 -11.07 -2.91
N LYS A 138 15.76 -11.97 -2.94
CA LYS A 138 15.49 -13.41 -2.87
C LYS A 138 14.61 -13.77 -1.68
N GLU A 139 14.77 -13.05 -0.58
CA GLU A 139 14.00 -13.27 0.63
C GLU A 139 12.52 -12.97 0.44
N ILE A 140 12.19 -11.90 -0.30
CA ILE A 140 10.79 -11.57 -0.59
C ILE A 140 10.11 -12.72 -1.31
N ARG A 141 10.81 -13.35 -2.25
CA ARG A 141 10.26 -14.44 -3.06
C ARG A 141 9.96 -15.70 -2.25
N LYS A 142 10.65 -15.88 -1.13
CA LYS A 142 10.47 -17.04 -0.24
C LYS A 142 9.38 -16.82 0.80
N MET A 143 9.01 -15.58 1.05
CA MET A 143 7.99 -15.23 2.03
C MET A 143 6.60 -15.39 1.41
N LYS A 144 5.64 -15.84 2.20
CA LYS A 144 4.24 -15.96 1.80
C LYS A 144 3.35 -15.77 3.01
N VAL A 145 2.23 -15.11 2.81
CA VAL A 145 1.13 -15.10 3.76
C VAL A 145 0.13 -16.13 3.27
N THR A 146 0.23 -17.37 3.77
CA THR A 146 -0.52 -18.51 3.27
C THR A 146 -1.80 -18.73 4.07
N LYS A 147 -2.67 -19.59 3.54
CA LYS A 147 -3.90 -19.99 4.27
C LYS A 147 -3.57 -20.73 5.56
N GLU A 148 -2.48 -21.49 5.60
CA GLU A 148 -2.04 -22.18 6.80
C GLU A 148 -1.67 -21.19 7.89
N GLU A 149 -1.02 -20.10 7.53
CA GLU A 149 -0.67 -19.03 8.46
C GLU A 149 -1.91 -18.34 9.01
N LEU A 150 -2.98 -18.25 8.22
CA LEU A 150 -4.23 -17.66 8.66
C LEU A 150 -4.89 -18.45 9.78
N LYS A 151 -4.60 -19.74 9.89
CA LYS A 151 -5.19 -20.62 10.91
C LYS A 151 -4.49 -20.51 12.26
N ASN A 152 -3.38 -19.88 12.33
CA ASN A 152 -2.55 -19.79 13.56
C ASN A 152 -2.91 -18.58 14.42
#